data_1413564c5c4981973726ee1ad25568b1
#
_entry.id   1413564c5c4981973726ee1ad25568b1
#
_cell.length_a   1.000
_cell.length_b   1.000
_cell.length_c   1.000
_cell.angle_alpha   90.00
_cell.angle_beta   90.00
_cell.angle_gamma   90.00
#
_symmetry.space_group_name_H-M   'P 1'
#
loop_
_entity.id
_entity.type
_entity.pdbx_description
1 polymer ?
#
loop_
_entity_poly.entity_id
_entity_poly.type
_entity_poly.pdbx_seq_one_letter_code
_entity_poly.pdbx_strand_id
1 'polypeptide(L)'
;PPNLGEPMVTFIEEIFDLVWGCGVQTILFIAGLQSVPEHLYEVSRVEGSTGWEDFWFITLPMLSNLLILVIVYSIIDFFTKSDNPVMDQVYSAMIGNQNYDLSSAMLWVYFAIVGAVIAIFMFLLRHFLLRRWDQ
;
A
#
# COMPACT_ATOMS: atom_id res chain seq x y z
N PRO A 1 20.27 -27.89 -23.01
CA PRO A 1 19.03 -27.96 -22.30
C PRO A 1 18.76 -26.58 -21.67
N PRO A 2 17.56 -26.01 -21.80
CA PRO A 2 17.27 -24.78 -21.13
C PRO A 2 17.43 -24.99 -19.63
N ASN A 3 18.28 -24.18 -19.00
CA ASN A 3 18.58 -24.27 -17.58
C ASN A 3 17.30 -23.91 -16.81
N LEU A 4 16.54 -24.92 -16.40
CA LEU A 4 15.35 -24.79 -15.57
C LEU A 4 15.65 -24.13 -14.21
N GLY A 5 16.94 -24.00 -13.86
CA GLY A 5 17.37 -23.31 -12.64
C GLY A 5 17.18 -21.80 -12.68
N GLU A 6 17.39 -21.11 -13.80
CA GLU A 6 17.25 -19.66 -13.88
C GLU A 6 15.82 -19.16 -13.61
N PRO A 7 14.77 -19.72 -14.26
CA PRO A 7 13.41 -19.28 -13.97
C PRO A 7 12.94 -19.60 -12.54
N MET A 8 13.44 -20.69 -11.94
CA MET A 8 13.13 -21.01 -10.55
C MET A 8 13.79 -20.04 -9.56
N VAL A 9 15.03 -19.66 -9.80
CA VAL A 9 15.73 -18.68 -8.95
C VAL A 9 15.04 -17.32 -9.03
N THR A 10 14.74 -16.84 -10.23
CA THR A 10 14.01 -15.57 -10.43
C THR A 10 12.64 -15.58 -9.74
N PHE A 11 11.91 -16.68 -9.84
CA PHE A 11 10.62 -16.83 -9.17
C PHE A 11 10.73 -16.78 -7.64
N ILE A 12 11.77 -17.40 -7.07
CA ILE A 12 12.03 -17.37 -5.63
C ILE A 12 12.42 -15.96 -5.17
N GLU A 13 13.25 -15.26 -5.93
CA GLU A 13 13.65 -13.88 -5.66
C GLU A 13 12.44 -12.94 -5.68
N GLU A 14 11.56 -13.04 -6.67
CA GLU A 14 10.33 -12.26 -6.76
C GLU A 14 9.40 -12.50 -5.55
N ILE A 15 9.22 -13.76 -5.13
CA ILE A 15 8.43 -14.07 -3.94
C ILE A 15 9.07 -13.46 -2.69
N PHE A 16 10.39 -13.56 -2.56
CA PHE A 16 11.11 -13.02 -1.41
C PHE A 16 10.96 -11.50 -1.31
N ASP A 17 11.08 -10.80 -2.44
CA ASP A 17 10.90 -9.35 -2.52
C ASP A 17 9.46 -8.92 -2.19
N LEU A 18 8.46 -9.69 -2.65
CA LEU A 18 7.07 -9.46 -2.31
C LEU A 18 6.81 -9.64 -0.80
N VAL A 19 7.30 -10.73 -0.21
CA VAL A 19 7.13 -11.01 1.23
C VAL A 19 7.83 -9.93 2.07
N TRP A 20 9.02 -9.54 1.68
CA TRP A 20 9.77 -8.47 2.35
C TRP A 20 9.08 -7.12 2.20
N GLY A 21 8.59 -6.81 1.00
CA GLY A 21 7.87 -5.58 0.71
C GLY A 21 6.53 -5.43 1.45
N CYS A 22 5.87 -6.54 1.82
CA CYS A 22 4.61 -6.53 2.56
C CYS A 22 4.76 -6.37 4.09
N GLY A 23 5.99 -6.29 4.60
CA GLY A 23 6.25 -6.31 6.05
C GLY A 23 5.57 -5.17 6.81
N VAL A 24 5.71 -3.95 6.34
CA VAL A 24 5.13 -2.76 7.00
C VAL A 24 3.60 -2.81 6.95
N GLN A 25 3.02 -3.16 5.81
CA GLN A 25 1.58 -3.31 5.64
C GLN A 25 1.02 -4.37 6.58
N THR A 26 1.71 -5.48 6.73
CA THR A 26 1.33 -6.57 7.65
C THR A 26 1.30 -6.09 9.10
N ILE A 27 2.32 -5.38 9.54
CA ILE A 27 2.39 -4.83 10.90
C ILE A 27 1.26 -3.82 11.13
N LEU A 28 0.99 -2.95 10.16
CA LEU A 28 -0.10 -1.98 10.23
C LEU A 28 -1.46 -2.66 10.35
N PHE A 29 -1.70 -3.74 9.58
CA PHE A 29 -2.95 -4.51 9.69
C PHE A 29 -3.08 -5.23 11.02
N ILE A 30 -2.02 -5.82 11.54
CA ILE A 30 -2.03 -6.46 12.86
C ILE A 30 -2.37 -5.44 13.95
N ALA A 31 -1.72 -4.27 13.93
CA ALA A 31 -2.00 -3.19 14.87
C ALA A 31 -3.45 -2.68 14.74
N GLY A 32 -3.95 -2.56 13.52
CA GLY A 32 -5.33 -2.17 13.26
C GLY A 32 -6.34 -3.18 13.79
N LEU A 33 -6.11 -4.47 13.56
CA LEU A 33 -6.98 -5.54 14.07
C LEU A 33 -7.04 -5.53 15.61
N GLN A 34 -5.91 -5.26 16.27
CA GLN A 34 -5.86 -5.14 17.72
C GLN A 34 -6.58 -3.90 18.27
N SER A 35 -6.82 -2.90 17.43
CA SER A 35 -7.55 -1.69 17.83
C SER A 35 -9.07 -1.87 17.82
N VAL A 36 -9.59 -2.94 17.23
CA VAL A 36 -11.02 -3.24 17.23
C VAL A 36 -11.45 -3.72 18.61
N PRO A 37 -12.44 -3.07 19.26
CA PRO A 37 -12.85 -3.44 20.59
C PRO A 37 -13.48 -4.84 20.63
N GLU A 38 -13.01 -5.69 21.53
CA GLU A 38 -13.45 -7.09 21.64
C GLU A 38 -14.94 -7.23 21.98
N HIS A 39 -15.49 -6.29 22.74
CA HIS A 39 -16.91 -6.31 23.12
C HIS A 39 -17.87 -6.27 21.92
N LEU A 40 -17.46 -5.74 20.78
CA LEU A 40 -18.27 -5.74 19.55
C LEU A 40 -18.49 -7.15 19.03
N TYR A 41 -17.46 -7.97 19.11
CA TYR A 41 -17.56 -9.39 18.72
C TYR A 41 -18.36 -10.23 19.74
N GLU A 42 -18.30 -9.86 21.03
CA GLU A 42 -19.10 -10.51 22.06
C GLU A 42 -20.59 -10.27 21.85
N VAL A 43 -20.97 -9.01 21.60
CA VAL A 43 -22.38 -8.64 21.31
C VAL A 43 -22.87 -9.33 20.04
N SER A 44 -22.07 -9.33 18.99
CA SER A 44 -22.41 -9.97 17.71
C SER A 44 -22.66 -11.48 17.87
N ARG A 45 -21.83 -12.16 18.67
CA ARG A 45 -22.02 -13.60 18.97
C ARG A 45 -23.30 -13.89 19.74
N VAL A 46 -23.70 -13.00 20.64
CA VAL A 46 -24.96 -13.12 21.37
C VAL A 46 -26.15 -13.00 20.40
N GLU A 47 -26.04 -12.17 19.38
CA GLU A 47 -27.03 -12.03 18.30
C GLU A 47 -27.03 -13.21 17.31
N GLY A 48 -26.05 -14.12 17.43
CA GLY A 48 -25.96 -15.34 16.61
C GLY A 48 -25.20 -15.14 15.29
N SER A 49 -24.40 -14.10 15.17
CA SER A 49 -23.59 -13.85 13.97
C SER A 49 -22.50 -14.92 13.78
N THR A 50 -22.16 -15.13 12.52
CA THR A 50 -21.03 -15.96 12.13
C THR A 50 -19.75 -15.12 12.04
N GLY A 51 -18.56 -15.73 12.19
CA GLY A 51 -17.29 -15.01 12.05
C GLY A 51 -17.09 -14.33 10.68
N TRP A 52 -17.78 -14.80 9.64
CA TRP A 52 -17.79 -14.19 8.32
C TRP A 52 -18.60 -12.87 8.30
N GLU A 53 -19.74 -12.86 8.97
CA GLU A 53 -20.56 -11.66 9.14
C GLU A 53 -19.83 -10.63 10.00
N ASP A 54 -19.18 -11.05 11.09
CA ASP A 54 -18.35 -10.18 11.94
C ASP A 54 -17.23 -9.50 11.15
N PHE A 55 -16.59 -10.23 10.23
CA PHE A 55 -15.56 -9.69 9.38
C PHE A 55 -16.09 -8.55 8.48
N TRP A 56 -17.23 -8.74 7.82
CA TRP A 56 -17.77 -7.77 6.86
C TRP A 56 -18.47 -6.59 7.53
N PHE A 57 -19.14 -6.80 8.67
CA PHE A 57 -19.95 -5.77 9.30
C PHE A 57 -19.27 -5.06 10.47
N ILE A 58 -18.27 -5.68 11.11
CA ILE A 58 -17.54 -5.10 12.24
C ILE A 58 -16.10 -4.78 11.84
N THR A 59 -15.34 -5.80 11.46
CA THR A 59 -13.89 -5.68 11.25
C THR A 59 -13.57 -4.74 10.09
N LEU A 60 -14.15 -4.96 8.93
CA LEU A 60 -13.84 -4.20 7.72
C LEU A 60 -14.22 -2.71 7.83
N PRO A 61 -15.40 -2.33 8.34
CA PRO A 61 -15.73 -0.92 8.54
C PRO A 61 -14.83 -0.22 9.57
N MET A 62 -14.48 -0.91 10.66
CA MET A 62 -13.59 -0.36 11.69
C MET A 62 -12.17 -0.14 11.17
N LEU A 63 -11.70 -1.01 10.27
CA LEU A 63 -10.40 -0.90 9.62
C LEU A 63 -10.38 0.06 8.43
N SER A 64 -11.50 0.67 8.04
CA SER A 64 -11.58 1.50 6.83
C SER A 64 -10.57 2.66 6.82
N ASN A 65 -10.37 3.34 7.95
CA ASN A 65 -9.38 4.40 8.06
C ASN A 65 -7.94 3.87 7.92
N LEU A 66 -7.67 2.69 8.46
CA LEU A 66 -6.38 2.04 8.34
C LEU A 66 -6.13 1.58 6.90
N LEU A 67 -7.15 1.05 6.23
CA LEU A 67 -7.06 0.67 4.82
C LEU A 67 -6.62 1.84 3.95
N ILE A 68 -7.19 3.03 4.15
CA ILE A 68 -6.81 4.25 3.43
C ILE A 68 -5.33 4.55 3.67
N LEU A 69 -4.87 4.50 4.93
CA LEU A 69 -3.48 4.75 5.28
C LEU A 69 -2.54 3.74 4.62
N VAL A 70 -2.87 2.44 4.69
CA VAL A 70 -2.06 1.38 4.07
C VAL A 70 -2.00 1.54 2.55
N ILE A 71 -3.09 1.91 1.90
CA ILE A 71 -3.12 2.13 0.44
C ILE A 71 -2.23 3.33 0.07
N VAL A 72 -2.37 4.46 0.78
CA VAL A 72 -1.52 5.64 0.54
C VAL A 72 -0.05 5.30 0.76
N TYR A 73 0.27 4.59 1.86
CA TYR A 73 1.62 4.13 2.12
C TYR A 73 2.14 3.22 0.99
N SER A 74 1.34 2.26 0.53
CA SER A 74 1.74 1.34 -0.55
C SER A 74 1.97 2.06 -1.88
N ILE A 75 1.19 3.09 -2.18
CA ILE A 75 1.42 3.93 -3.37
C ILE A 75 2.78 4.64 -3.24
N ILE A 76 3.04 5.29 -2.10
CA ILE A 76 4.31 5.98 -1.87
C ILE A 76 5.48 5.00 -1.97
N ASP A 77 5.38 3.86 -1.29
CA ASP A 77 6.42 2.82 -1.28
C ASP A 77 6.72 2.31 -2.69
N PHE A 78 5.67 2.00 -3.47
CA PHE A 78 5.80 1.54 -4.85
C PHE A 78 6.53 2.56 -5.75
N PHE A 79 6.19 3.83 -5.62
CA PHE A 79 6.81 4.88 -6.43
C PHE A 79 8.21 5.25 -5.96
N THR A 80 8.56 5.01 -4.70
CA THR A 80 9.86 5.37 -4.11
C THR A 80 10.87 4.23 -4.17
N LYS A 81 10.46 3.01 -4.52
CA LYS A 81 11.36 1.86 -4.65
C LYS A 81 12.51 2.15 -5.61
N SER A 82 13.71 1.71 -5.22
CA SER A 82 14.93 1.86 -6.01
C SER A 82 14.89 1.14 -7.37
N ASP A 83 14.04 0.13 -7.51
CA ASP A 83 13.83 -0.62 -8.76
C ASP A 83 12.94 0.14 -9.77
N ASN A 84 12.42 1.31 -9.37
CA ASN A 84 11.64 2.14 -10.27
C ASN A 84 12.56 2.78 -11.31
N PRO A 85 12.30 2.61 -12.64
CA PRO A 85 13.15 3.15 -13.70
C PRO A 85 13.35 4.66 -13.62
N VAL A 86 12.38 5.40 -13.07
CA VAL A 86 12.48 6.84 -12.89
C VAL A 86 13.46 7.18 -11.77
N MET A 87 13.40 6.45 -10.65
CA MET A 87 14.34 6.62 -9.54
C MET A 87 15.76 6.25 -9.95
N ASP A 88 15.94 5.19 -10.72
CA ASP A 88 17.24 4.81 -11.27
C ASP A 88 17.84 5.91 -12.15
N GLN A 89 17.05 6.57 -13.02
CA GLN A 89 17.49 7.72 -13.80
C GLN A 89 17.86 8.92 -12.92
N VAL A 90 17.13 9.19 -11.86
CA VAL A 90 17.44 10.26 -10.90
C VAL A 90 18.77 9.98 -10.20
N TYR A 91 18.96 8.73 -9.72
CA TYR A 91 20.21 8.32 -9.08
C TYR A 91 21.41 8.38 -10.05
N SER A 92 21.22 7.93 -11.30
CA SER A 92 22.29 7.99 -12.31
C SER A 92 22.66 9.43 -12.68
N ALA A 93 21.70 10.34 -12.77
CA ALA A 93 21.93 11.76 -13.01
C ALA A 93 22.66 12.41 -11.81
N MET A 94 22.31 12.03 -10.59
CA MET A 94 22.90 12.57 -9.37
C MET A 94 24.34 12.09 -9.16
N ILE A 95 24.55 10.78 -9.23
CA ILE A 95 25.82 10.14 -8.88
C ILE A 95 26.73 10.01 -10.10
N GLY A 96 26.17 9.61 -11.25
CA GLY A 96 26.96 9.36 -12.47
C GLY A 96 27.40 10.62 -13.19
N ASN A 97 26.51 11.58 -13.36
CA ASN A 97 26.76 12.79 -14.11
C ASN A 97 27.04 14.03 -13.24
N GLN A 98 26.91 13.92 -11.91
CA GLN A 98 27.05 15.03 -10.94
C GLN A 98 26.16 16.24 -11.26
N ASN A 99 25.06 16.04 -11.99
CA ASN A 99 24.10 17.05 -12.38
C ASN A 99 22.98 17.18 -11.33
N TYR A 100 23.29 17.80 -10.22
CA TYR A 100 22.35 17.98 -9.09
C TYR A 100 21.13 18.81 -9.48
N ASP A 101 21.28 19.79 -10.36
CA ASP A 101 20.18 20.62 -10.84
C ASP A 101 19.14 19.81 -11.61
N LEU A 102 19.60 18.95 -12.51
CA LEU A 102 18.75 18.07 -13.30
C LEU A 102 18.05 17.02 -12.41
N SER A 103 18.79 16.40 -11.49
CA SER A 103 18.25 15.43 -10.55
C SER A 103 17.17 16.04 -9.65
N SER A 104 17.43 17.26 -9.16
CA SER A 104 16.46 17.99 -8.34
C SER A 104 15.19 18.32 -9.12
N ALA A 105 15.30 18.75 -10.37
CA ALA A 105 14.15 19.02 -11.23
C ALA A 105 13.33 17.75 -11.50
N MET A 106 13.99 16.63 -11.79
CA MET A 106 13.33 15.34 -11.98
C MET A 106 12.57 14.90 -10.73
N LEU A 107 13.19 15.03 -9.54
CA LEU A 107 12.54 14.69 -8.26
C LEU A 107 11.30 15.55 -8.00
N TRP A 108 11.35 16.86 -8.27
CA TRP A 108 10.20 17.74 -8.09
C TRP A 108 9.03 17.38 -9.01
N VAL A 109 9.32 17.12 -10.28
CA VAL A 109 8.29 16.68 -11.24
C VAL A 109 7.69 15.33 -10.82
N TYR A 110 8.56 14.40 -10.43
CA TYR A 110 8.12 13.10 -9.97
C TYR A 110 7.25 13.17 -8.71
N PHE A 111 7.67 13.95 -7.72
CA PHE A 111 6.92 14.21 -6.51
C PHE A 111 5.54 14.84 -6.80
N ALA A 112 5.46 15.77 -7.74
CA ALA A 112 4.20 16.38 -8.17
C ALA A 112 3.26 15.34 -8.81
N ILE A 113 3.79 14.42 -9.64
CA ILE A 113 3.01 13.35 -10.28
C ILE A 113 2.49 12.39 -9.22
N VAL A 114 3.33 11.91 -8.31
CA VAL A 114 2.93 10.99 -7.22
C VAL A 114 1.88 11.66 -6.32
N GLY A 115 2.10 12.92 -5.96
CA GLY A 115 1.15 13.70 -5.17
C GLY A 115 -0.21 13.86 -5.87
N ALA A 116 -0.21 14.09 -7.18
CA ALA A 116 -1.44 14.16 -7.98
C ALA A 116 -2.18 12.82 -8.01
N VAL A 117 -1.47 11.71 -8.17
CA VAL A 117 -2.06 10.35 -8.13
C VAL A 117 -2.72 10.08 -6.78
N ILE A 118 -2.02 10.38 -5.69
CA ILE A 118 -2.56 10.22 -4.33
C ILE A 118 -3.78 11.12 -4.11
N ALA A 119 -3.72 12.38 -4.55
CA ALA A 119 -4.83 13.33 -4.40
C ALA A 119 -6.06 12.87 -5.19
N ILE A 120 -5.90 12.40 -6.42
CA ILE A 120 -6.99 11.86 -7.25
C ILE A 120 -7.58 10.62 -6.57
N PHE A 121 -6.75 9.72 -6.09
CA PHE A 121 -7.19 8.51 -5.41
C PHE A 121 -7.99 8.82 -4.14
N MET A 122 -7.49 9.73 -3.30
CA MET A 122 -8.19 10.19 -2.10
C MET A 122 -9.51 10.89 -2.42
N PHE A 123 -9.54 11.68 -3.49
CA PHE A 123 -10.78 12.33 -3.95
C PHE A 123 -11.83 11.30 -4.39
N LEU A 124 -11.42 10.29 -5.15
CA LEU A 124 -12.29 9.21 -5.60
C LEU A 124 -12.82 8.39 -4.42
N LEU A 125 -11.95 8.02 -3.47
CA LEU A 125 -12.36 7.32 -2.26
C LEU A 125 -13.37 8.13 -1.46
N ARG A 126 -13.10 9.41 -1.22
CA ARG A 126 -14.00 10.30 -0.50
C ARG A 126 -15.34 10.42 -1.22
N HIS A 127 -15.33 10.59 -2.53
CA HIS A 127 -16.55 10.69 -3.31
C HIS A 127 -17.39 9.41 -3.27
N PHE A 128 -16.72 8.24 -3.32
CA PHE A 128 -17.39 6.94 -3.28
C PHE A 128 -17.91 6.59 -1.88
N LEU A 129 -17.13 6.86 -0.83
CA LEU A 129 -17.49 6.58 0.56
C LEU A 129 -18.60 7.51 1.06
N LEU A 130 -18.53 8.81 0.79
CA LEU A 130 -19.56 9.76 1.24
C LEU A 130 -20.91 9.53 0.58
N ARG A 131 -20.94 9.08 -0.68
CA ARG A 131 -22.21 8.73 -1.34
C ARG A 131 -22.93 7.52 -0.72
N ARG A 132 -22.22 6.70 0.03
CA ARG A 132 -22.78 5.48 0.65
C ARG A 132 -23.37 5.74 2.04
N TRP A 133 -23.01 6.86 2.67
CA TRP A 133 -23.47 7.22 4.02
C TRP A 133 -24.66 8.19 4.03
N ASP A 134 -25.04 8.74 2.86
CA ASP A 134 -26.18 9.64 2.71
C ASP A 134 -27.49 8.90 2.31
N GLN A 135 -27.53 7.58 2.37
CA GLN A 135 -28.73 6.75 2.21
C GLN A 135 -29.00 5.94 3.47
#